data_0f2fa28486d77353b693be19ccf829c4
#
_entry.id   0f2fa28486d77353b693be19ccf829c4
#
_cell.length_a   1.000
_cell.length_b   1.000
_cell.length_c   1.000
_cell.angle_alpha   90.00
_cell.angle_beta   90.00
_cell.angle_gamma   90.00
#
_symmetry.space_group_name_H-M   'P 1'
#
loop_
_entity.id
_entity.type
_entity.pdbx_description
1 polymer ?
#
loop_
_entity_poly.entity_id
_entity_poly.type
_entity_poly.pdbx_seq_one_letter_code
_entity_poly.pdbx_strand_id
1 'polypeptide(L)'
;MISFGFWNLIIVTLVALVLKNNWRLDDEKAAWKNSLFLKSSVIQQLIQFFRQPIVNFLVQAGVVLVVTRFLCYTGWLIYFLTQPNPPLWDFRWYYVASKLAHQHLSPFNVEIFTQSFCTLTKICGFIPPFVYPPNIIPLIWFLGYFSLNTAFTIWVVMHILAIGLALWGANILLKSKSRAFRTICTISVALIYGLVRDLQVGNVAIFVAVLILWMFIFARKHQDILAGVCLGLALCKPTLAALFVLYFLLKRRFSLVFISIVTVTSLVFLGLALTSNSLTQFLSDASRGFSLWLNDPSVSPYISISRLDLMVVGPRLFPNNPFVGKLLSDLIVLILVGLVGWYWYLQQSLTGWSKKIYLAELVLVSCLSIAINYSQETSSVMLIPAVVFLLNDLLYQIRYCTFSMKRMSVWLAGVCSLAVQTAVIHGWLIQSLANHWNVKAGELPYIMKVTIFALPSYAILAITVSILVLAISSLRQKQVLKFEPLNRVSNKNY
;
A
#
# COMPACT_ATOMS: atom_id res chain seq x y z
N MET A 1 -14.69 18.30 5.01
CA MET A 1 -14.29 16.87 5.09
C MET A 1 -12.86 16.73 5.63
N ILE A 2 -12.60 17.33 6.78
CA ILE A 2 -11.28 17.35 7.42
C ILE A 2 -11.03 15.98 8.07
N SER A 3 -9.87 15.41 7.77
CA SER A 3 -9.16 14.40 8.57
C SER A 3 -9.82 13.04 8.81
N PHE A 4 -10.63 12.51 7.93
CA PHE A 4 -11.18 11.17 8.12
C PHE A 4 -10.09 10.08 8.28
N GLY A 5 -8.93 10.22 7.62
CA GLY A 5 -7.82 9.27 7.76
C GLY A 5 -7.11 9.36 9.11
N PHE A 6 -6.77 10.57 9.56
CA PHE A 6 -6.07 10.82 10.83
C PHE A 6 -6.91 10.39 12.03
N TRP A 7 -8.17 10.79 12.05
CA TRP A 7 -9.10 10.40 13.11
C TRP A 7 -9.38 8.90 13.12
N ASN A 8 -9.52 8.26 11.94
CA ASN A 8 -9.72 6.82 11.86
C ASN A 8 -8.55 6.02 12.47
N LEU A 9 -7.32 6.47 12.26
CA LEU A 9 -6.16 5.76 12.79
C LEU A 9 -5.97 6.02 14.29
N ILE A 10 -6.20 7.25 14.76
CA ILE A 10 -6.25 7.56 16.19
C ILE A 10 -7.35 6.75 16.86
N ILE A 11 -8.52 6.68 16.26
CA ILE A 11 -9.69 5.96 16.77
C ILE A 11 -9.42 4.46 16.81
N VAL A 12 -8.84 3.86 15.78
CA VAL A 12 -8.44 2.44 15.79
C VAL A 12 -7.43 2.16 16.89
N THR A 13 -6.50 3.08 17.11
CA THR A 13 -5.54 2.98 18.22
C THR A 13 -6.24 3.08 19.57
N LEU A 14 -7.18 4.01 19.73
CA LEU A 14 -7.98 4.17 20.93
C LEU A 14 -8.93 2.99 21.15
N VAL A 15 -9.57 2.47 20.09
CA VAL A 15 -10.40 1.24 20.14
C VAL A 15 -9.56 0.04 20.57
N ALA A 16 -8.34 -0.12 20.02
CA ALA A 16 -7.43 -1.18 20.44
C ALA A 16 -7.06 -1.09 21.91
N LEU A 17 -6.88 0.14 22.43
CA LEU A 17 -6.58 0.40 23.84
C LEU A 17 -7.78 0.14 24.76
N VAL A 18 -8.99 0.44 24.33
CA VAL A 18 -10.23 0.29 25.13
C VAL A 18 -10.76 -1.14 25.12
N LEU A 19 -10.65 -1.86 24.02
CA LEU A 19 -10.97 -3.29 23.98
C LEU A 19 -10.08 -4.09 24.93
N LYS A 20 -8.90 -3.59 25.28
CA LYS A 20 -8.06 -4.15 26.35
C LYS A 20 -8.74 -4.12 27.73
N ASN A 21 -9.54 -3.09 28.02
CA ASN A 21 -10.21 -2.95 29.33
C ASN A 21 -11.44 -3.86 29.51
N ASN A 22 -12.10 -4.23 28.39
CA ASN A 22 -13.25 -5.15 28.41
C ASN A 22 -12.84 -6.63 28.23
N TRP A 23 -11.54 -6.89 28.06
CA TRP A 23 -11.03 -8.24 28.07
C TRP A 23 -10.95 -8.74 29.50
N ARG A 24 -11.79 -9.68 29.85
CA ARG A 24 -11.56 -10.56 31.00
C ARG A 24 -10.28 -11.35 30.71
N LEU A 25 -9.20 -10.86 31.27
CA LEU A 25 -7.90 -11.54 31.41
C LEU A 25 -8.03 -12.58 32.52
N ASP A 26 -8.96 -13.53 32.41
CA ASP A 26 -9.17 -14.49 33.48
C ASP A 26 -8.02 -15.50 33.61
N ASP A 27 -7.24 -15.71 32.56
CA ASP A 27 -6.14 -16.70 32.59
C ASP A 27 -4.72 -16.14 32.74
N GLU A 28 -4.51 -14.82 32.67
CA GLU A 28 -3.17 -14.22 32.75
C GLU A 28 -2.93 -13.36 34.04
N LYS A 29 -3.86 -13.33 34.97
CA LYS A 29 -3.73 -12.53 36.21
C LYS A 29 -2.52 -12.90 37.09
N ALA A 30 -2.02 -14.12 36.96
CA ALA A 30 -0.89 -14.59 37.75
C ALA A 30 0.46 -14.00 37.29
N ALA A 31 0.68 -13.86 35.99
CA ALA A 31 1.94 -13.33 35.43
C ALA A 31 2.08 -11.80 35.57
N TRP A 32 0.95 -11.09 35.66
CA TRP A 32 0.92 -9.62 35.73
C TRP A 32 1.15 -9.06 37.16
N LYS A 33 0.81 -9.83 38.20
CA LYS A 33 0.94 -9.38 39.58
C LYS A 33 2.37 -9.15 40.04
N ASN A 34 3.35 -9.75 39.38
CA ASN A 34 4.77 -9.73 39.81
C ASN A 34 5.68 -8.79 39.01
N SER A 35 5.16 -8.01 38.05
CA SER A 35 6.01 -7.09 37.28
C SER A 35 6.18 -5.77 38.04
N LEU A 36 7.41 -5.48 38.47
CA LEU A 36 7.86 -4.21 39.08
C LEU A 36 7.46 -2.96 38.22
N PHE A 37 7.17 -3.15 36.93
CA PHE A 37 6.82 -2.08 35.99
C PHE A 37 5.42 -1.51 36.19
N LEU A 38 4.46 -2.28 36.73
CA LEU A 38 3.09 -1.79 37.04
C LEU A 38 3.06 -0.81 38.22
N LYS A 39 4.17 -0.72 38.98
CA LYS A 39 4.29 0.24 40.10
C LYS A 39 4.73 1.64 39.63
N SER A 40 5.08 1.85 38.40
CA SER A 40 5.41 3.19 37.89
C SER A 40 4.14 4.06 37.87
N SER A 41 4.18 5.20 38.53
CA SER A 41 3.08 6.15 38.61
C SER A 41 2.55 6.60 37.24
N VAL A 42 3.41 6.65 36.23
CA VAL A 42 3.09 7.03 34.85
C VAL A 42 2.20 5.97 34.16
N ILE A 43 2.49 4.67 34.34
CA ILE A 43 1.67 3.61 33.75
C ILE A 43 0.31 3.52 34.43
N GLN A 44 0.26 3.69 35.76
CA GLN A 44 -1.01 3.74 36.47
C GLN A 44 -1.84 4.96 36.06
N GLN A 45 -1.23 6.13 35.87
CA GLN A 45 -1.89 7.33 35.37
C GLN A 45 -2.39 7.15 33.93
N LEU A 46 -1.62 6.52 33.05
CA LEU A 46 -2.06 6.20 31.69
C LEU A 46 -3.23 5.21 31.69
N ILE A 47 -3.18 4.16 32.51
CA ILE A 47 -4.29 3.19 32.64
C ILE A 47 -5.54 3.90 33.18
N GLN A 48 -5.36 4.80 34.17
CA GLN A 48 -6.45 5.56 34.77
C GLN A 48 -7.03 6.59 33.80
N PHE A 49 -6.17 7.26 32.99
CA PHE A 49 -6.58 8.15 31.90
C PHE A 49 -7.44 7.42 30.87
N PHE A 50 -7.01 6.21 30.44
CA PHE A 50 -7.79 5.42 29.46
C PHE A 50 -9.06 4.77 30.05
N ARG A 51 -9.27 4.80 31.36
CA ARG A 51 -10.50 4.40 32.03
C ARG A 51 -11.53 5.55 32.13
N GLN A 52 -11.16 6.77 31.76
CA GLN A 52 -12.05 7.91 31.87
C GLN A 52 -13.22 7.81 30.87
N PRO A 53 -14.42 8.32 31.24
CA PRO A 53 -15.60 8.35 30.36
C PRO A 53 -15.35 9.00 29.01
N ILE A 54 -14.46 10.00 28.96
CA ILE A 54 -14.08 10.70 27.74
C ILE A 54 -13.40 9.78 26.71
N VAL A 55 -12.60 8.83 27.18
CA VAL A 55 -11.93 7.86 26.28
C VAL A 55 -12.93 6.86 25.72
N ASN A 56 -13.87 6.39 26.54
CA ASN A 56 -14.95 5.53 26.07
C ASN A 56 -15.85 6.26 25.06
N PHE A 57 -16.13 7.54 25.31
CA PHE A 57 -16.85 8.39 24.35
C PHE A 57 -16.09 8.53 23.02
N LEU A 58 -14.80 8.84 23.07
CA LEU A 58 -13.96 8.96 21.86
C LEU A 58 -13.91 7.66 21.05
N VAL A 59 -13.89 6.50 21.72
CA VAL A 59 -13.94 5.19 21.06
C VAL A 59 -15.29 4.96 20.40
N GLN A 60 -16.39 5.21 21.12
CA GLN A 60 -17.73 5.07 20.54
C GLN A 60 -17.93 6.03 19.37
N ALA A 61 -17.53 7.29 19.51
CA ALA A 61 -17.54 8.27 18.43
C ALA A 61 -16.74 7.78 17.22
N GLY A 62 -15.62 7.11 17.48
CA GLY A 62 -14.78 6.49 16.46
C GLY A 62 -15.45 5.36 15.72
N VAL A 63 -16.08 4.45 16.42
CA VAL A 63 -16.86 3.37 15.80
C VAL A 63 -17.99 3.95 14.95
N VAL A 64 -18.71 4.94 15.48
CA VAL A 64 -19.77 5.62 14.72
C VAL A 64 -19.23 6.27 13.46
N LEU A 65 -18.08 6.96 13.53
CA LEU A 65 -17.43 7.56 12.35
C LEU A 65 -17.03 6.52 11.31
N VAL A 66 -16.50 5.37 11.74
CA VAL A 66 -16.14 4.25 10.85
C VAL A 66 -17.38 3.70 10.15
N VAL A 67 -18.45 3.45 10.92
CA VAL A 67 -19.73 2.95 10.38
C VAL A 67 -20.34 3.98 9.42
N THR A 68 -20.40 5.25 9.82
CA THR A 68 -20.91 6.33 8.96
C THR A 68 -20.12 6.43 7.67
N ARG A 69 -18.79 6.34 7.74
CA ARG A 69 -17.95 6.36 6.56
C ARG A 69 -18.22 5.16 5.64
N PHE A 70 -18.38 3.98 6.21
CA PHE A 70 -18.74 2.77 5.44
C PHE A 70 -20.10 2.96 4.74
N LEU A 71 -21.10 3.46 5.44
CA LEU A 71 -22.42 3.75 4.87
C LEU A 71 -22.35 4.83 3.78
N CYS A 72 -21.60 5.90 3.99
CA CYS A 72 -21.36 6.93 2.97
C CYS A 72 -20.69 6.36 1.72
N TYR A 73 -19.69 5.47 1.90
CA TYR A 73 -19.07 4.81 0.75
C TYR A 73 -20.01 3.84 0.03
N THR A 74 -20.81 3.11 0.78
CA THR A 74 -21.81 2.22 0.18
C THR A 74 -22.85 3.03 -0.60
N GLY A 75 -23.36 4.10 -0.02
CA GLY A 75 -24.28 5.02 -0.70
C GLY A 75 -23.67 5.67 -1.93
N TRP A 76 -22.42 6.13 -1.82
CA TRP A 76 -21.67 6.66 -2.95
C TRP A 76 -21.46 5.61 -4.05
N LEU A 77 -21.11 4.37 -3.69
CA LEU A 77 -20.92 3.27 -4.62
C LEU A 77 -22.24 2.95 -5.36
N ILE A 78 -23.35 2.86 -4.62
CA ILE A 78 -24.69 2.65 -5.21
C ILE A 78 -25.02 3.78 -6.18
N TYR A 79 -24.90 5.05 -5.75
CA TYR A 79 -25.09 6.21 -6.60
C TYR A 79 -24.23 6.14 -7.87
N PHE A 80 -22.97 5.77 -7.71
CA PHE A 80 -22.01 5.67 -8.78
C PHE A 80 -22.37 4.57 -9.79
N LEU A 81 -22.85 3.42 -9.31
CA LEU A 81 -23.33 2.32 -10.16
C LEU A 81 -24.60 2.67 -10.95
N THR A 82 -25.37 3.66 -10.49
CA THR A 82 -26.59 4.11 -11.19
C THR A 82 -26.32 5.19 -12.25
N GLN A 83 -25.07 5.71 -12.35
CA GLN A 83 -24.75 6.72 -13.35
C GLN A 83 -24.62 6.08 -14.76
N PRO A 84 -25.17 6.71 -15.79
CA PRO A 84 -25.10 6.18 -17.15
C PRO A 84 -23.69 6.16 -17.75
N ASN A 85 -22.79 7.01 -17.24
CA ASN A 85 -21.38 7.09 -17.64
C ASN A 85 -20.49 7.24 -16.41
N PRO A 86 -20.19 6.14 -15.73
CA PRO A 86 -19.38 6.18 -14.50
C PRO A 86 -17.97 6.73 -14.80
N PRO A 87 -17.44 7.60 -13.92
CA PRO A 87 -16.15 8.27 -14.13
C PRO A 87 -14.93 7.39 -13.86
N LEU A 88 -15.00 6.08 -14.06
CA LEU A 88 -13.87 5.16 -13.91
C LEU A 88 -12.86 5.37 -15.05
N TRP A 89 -11.93 6.29 -14.83
CA TRP A 89 -10.98 6.69 -15.84
C TRP A 89 -10.07 5.55 -16.29
N ASP A 90 -9.41 4.87 -15.34
CA ASP A 90 -8.44 3.79 -15.65
C ASP A 90 -9.12 2.54 -16.20
N PHE A 91 -10.34 2.20 -15.72
CA PHE A 91 -11.11 1.09 -16.23
C PHE A 91 -11.37 1.22 -17.75
N ARG A 92 -11.63 2.44 -18.24
CA ARG A 92 -11.89 2.65 -19.67
C ARG A 92 -10.70 2.27 -20.54
N TRP A 93 -9.49 2.48 -20.05
CA TRP A 93 -8.28 2.04 -20.75
C TRP A 93 -8.21 0.52 -20.88
N TYR A 94 -8.51 -0.21 -19.81
CA TYR A 94 -8.55 -1.68 -19.83
C TYR A 94 -9.67 -2.18 -20.74
N TYR A 95 -10.83 -1.55 -20.71
CA TYR A 95 -11.96 -1.90 -21.58
C TYR A 95 -11.61 -1.71 -23.05
N VAL A 96 -11.07 -0.55 -23.43
CA VAL A 96 -10.67 -0.27 -24.82
C VAL A 96 -9.56 -1.21 -25.27
N ALA A 97 -8.53 -1.43 -24.46
CA ALA A 97 -7.46 -2.37 -24.78
C ALA A 97 -8.00 -3.80 -24.97
N SER A 98 -8.96 -4.23 -24.15
CA SER A 98 -9.63 -5.52 -24.29
C SER A 98 -10.44 -5.60 -25.61
N LYS A 99 -11.20 -4.57 -25.97
CA LYS A 99 -11.94 -4.50 -27.24
C LYS A 99 -11.02 -4.58 -28.45
N LEU A 100 -9.89 -3.87 -28.41
CA LEU A 100 -8.88 -3.93 -29.48
C LEU A 100 -8.26 -5.33 -29.58
N ALA A 101 -7.94 -5.97 -28.46
CA ALA A 101 -7.42 -7.34 -28.47
C ALA A 101 -8.41 -8.34 -29.08
N HIS A 102 -9.73 -8.18 -28.89
CA HIS A 102 -10.74 -8.99 -29.57
C HIS A 102 -10.80 -8.77 -31.08
N GLN A 103 -10.36 -7.62 -31.53
CA GLN A 103 -10.25 -7.29 -32.98
C GLN A 103 -8.88 -7.62 -33.53
N HIS A 104 -8.00 -8.25 -32.74
CA HIS A 104 -6.60 -8.50 -33.07
C HIS A 104 -5.82 -7.22 -33.44
N LEU A 105 -6.20 -6.09 -32.82
CA LEU A 105 -5.55 -4.80 -32.98
C LEU A 105 -4.69 -4.47 -31.79
N SER A 106 -3.59 -3.74 -32.04
CA SER A 106 -2.65 -3.34 -31.01
C SER A 106 -3.17 -2.20 -30.12
N PRO A 107 -3.41 -2.41 -28.81
CA PRO A 107 -3.71 -1.31 -27.90
C PRO A 107 -2.48 -0.44 -27.60
N PHE A 108 -1.28 -0.87 -27.97
CA PHE A 108 -0.03 -0.15 -27.78
C PHE A 108 0.22 0.88 -28.89
N ASN A 109 -0.43 0.72 -30.06
CA ASN A 109 -0.43 1.74 -31.08
C ASN A 109 -1.27 2.94 -30.66
N VAL A 110 -0.61 4.09 -30.54
CA VAL A 110 -1.20 5.31 -29.95
C VAL A 110 -2.39 5.81 -30.76
N GLU A 111 -2.29 5.79 -32.08
CA GLU A 111 -3.32 6.29 -32.98
C GLU A 111 -4.58 5.41 -32.92
N ILE A 112 -4.39 4.09 -33.05
CA ILE A 112 -5.49 3.11 -32.98
C ILE A 112 -6.17 3.19 -31.61
N PHE A 113 -5.37 3.26 -30.53
CA PHE A 113 -5.91 3.33 -29.18
C PHE A 113 -6.71 4.60 -28.95
N THR A 114 -6.18 5.78 -29.31
CA THR A 114 -6.85 7.08 -29.11
C THR A 114 -8.15 7.17 -29.89
N GLN A 115 -8.17 6.73 -31.16
CA GLN A 115 -9.38 6.72 -31.99
C GLN A 115 -10.43 5.76 -31.39
N SER A 116 -10.03 4.56 -30.98
CA SER A 116 -10.94 3.58 -30.40
C SER A 116 -11.46 4.04 -29.05
N PHE A 117 -10.64 4.69 -28.24
CA PHE A 117 -11.03 5.25 -26.95
C PHE A 117 -12.15 6.30 -27.13
N CYS A 118 -11.95 7.24 -28.03
CA CYS A 118 -13.00 8.24 -28.38
C CYS A 118 -14.30 7.59 -28.86
N THR A 119 -14.21 6.62 -29.77
CA THR A 119 -15.36 5.93 -30.32
C THR A 119 -16.16 5.14 -29.30
N LEU A 120 -15.46 4.35 -28.45
CA LEU A 120 -16.09 3.43 -27.52
C LEU A 120 -16.56 4.11 -26.21
N THR A 121 -15.86 5.16 -25.76
CA THR A 121 -16.17 5.80 -24.47
C THR A 121 -16.86 7.16 -24.62
N LYS A 122 -16.96 7.70 -25.83
CA LYS A 122 -17.48 9.04 -26.14
C LYS A 122 -16.69 10.17 -25.50
N ILE A 123 -15.45 9.88 -25.07
CA ILE A 123 -14.50 10.86 -24.53
C ILE A 123 -13.41 11.05 -25.56
N CYS A 124 -13.32 12.26 -26.12
CA CYS A 124 -12.36 12.63 -27.13
C CYS A 124 -11.44 13.75 -26.62
N GLY A 125 -10.32 13.97 -27.28
CA GLY A 125 -9.30 14.94 -26.92
C GLY A 125 -7.95 14.25 -26.66
N PHE A 126 -7.13 14.82 -25.80
CA PHE A 126 -5.87 14.18 -25.42
C PHE A 126 -6.15 12.95 -24.55
N ILE A 127 -5.86 11.79 -25.09
CA ILE A 127 -5.96 10.50 -24.41
C ILE A 127 -4.55 9.98 -24.20
N PRO A 128 -4.09 9.82 -22.95
CA PRO A 128 -2.80 9.20 -22.70
C PRO A 128 -2.74 7.78 -23.27
N PRO A 129 -1.60 7.36 -23.83
CA PRO A 129 -1.46 6.04 -24.44
C PRO A 129 -1.59 4.90 -23.43
N PHE A 130 -1.85 3.69 -23.92
CA PHE A 130 -1.87 2.48 -23.08
C PHE A 130 -0.45 2.03 -22.77
N VAL A 131 0.04 2.31 -21.56
CA VAL A 131 1.42 2.08 -21.13
C VAL A 131 1.62 0.81 -20.27
N TYR A 132 0.62 -0.04 -20.20
CA TYR A 132 0.73 -1.31 -19.50
C TYR A 132 1.48 -2.36 -20.34
N PRO A 133 2.20 -3.32 -19.70
CA PRO A 133 2.87 -4.39 -20.44
C PRO A 133 1.86 -5.41 -21.00
N PRO A 134 2.26 -6.21 -22.03
CA PRO A 134 1.34 -7.13 -22.73
C PRO A 134 0.68 -8.18 -21.85
N ASN A 135 1.32 -8.58 -20.74
CA ASN A 135 0.80 -9.58 -19.82
C ASN A 135 -0.49 -9.17 -19.09
N ILE A 136 -0.89 -7.89 -19.15
CA ILE A 136 -2.20 -7.47 -18.63
C ILE A 136 -3.33 -7.88 -19.58
N ILE A 137 -3.09 -7.94 -20.89
CA ILE A 137 -4.12 -8.19 -21.92
C ILE A 137 -4.89 -9.50 -21.64
N PRO A 138 -4.24 -10.66 -21.40
CA PRO A 138 -4.98 -11.88 -21.08
C PRO A 138 -5.86 -11.75 -19.84
N LEU A 139 -5.43 -10.94 -18.86
CA LEU A 139 -6.14 -10.77 -17.59
C LEU A 139 -7.41 -9.93 -17.72
N ILE A 140 -7.44 -9.03 -18.70
CA ILE A 140 -8.59 -8.14 -18.96
C ILE A 140 -9.38 -8.55 -20.20
N TRP A 141 -8.90 -9.52 -20.99
CA TRP A 141 -9.45 -9.89 -22.28
C TRP A 141 -10.94 -10.20 -22.25
N PHE A 142 -11.43 -10.85 -21.21
CA PHE A 142 -12.83 -11.18 -21.04
C PHE A 142 -13.78 -9.95 -21.06
N LEU A 143 -13.28 -8.74 -20.70
CA LEU A 143 -14.08 -7.51 -20.70
C LEU A 143 -14.56 -7.14 -22.10
N GLY A 144 -13.80 -7.54 -23.11
CA GLY A 144 -14.11 -7.27 -24.51
C GLY A 144 -15.40 -7.94 -25.03
N TYR A 145 -15.89 -8.98 -24.37
CA TYR A 145 -17.16 -9.63 -24.74
C TYR A 145 -18.39 -8.79 -24.39
N PHE A 146 -18.27 -7.86 -23.45
CA PHE A 146 -19.40 -7.16 -22.86
C PHE A 146 -19.56 -5.73 -23.39
N SER A 147 -20.76 -5.15 -23.22
CA SER A 147 -20.95 -3.70 -23.36
C SER A 147 -20.16 -2.94 -22.28
N LEU A 148 -19.90 -1.65 -22.49
CA LEU A 148 -19.15 -0.83 -21.52
C LEU A 148 -19.75 -0.90 -20.11
N ASN A 149 -21.08 -0.78 -20.00
CA ASN A 149 -21.78 -0.79 -18.71
C ASN A 149 -21.72 -2.16 -18.02
N THR A 150 -21.88 -3.25 -18.78
CA THR A 150 -21.77 -4.61 -18.23
C THR A 150 -20.34 -4.91 -17.78
N ALA A 151 -19.35 -4.60 -18.62
CA ALA A 151 -17.94 -4.75 -18.30
C ALA A 151 -17.54 -3.94 -17.03
N PHE A 152 -18.08 -2.73 -16.92
CA PHE A 152 -17.94 -1.89 -15.75
C PHE A 152 -18.49 -2.53 -14.49
N THR A 153 -19.72 -3.04 -14.54
CA THR A 153 -20.33 -3.72 -13.37
C THR A 153 -19.50 -4.94 -12.94
N ILE A 154 -19.05 -5.74 -13.89
CA ILE A 154 -18.17 -6.89 -13.62
C ILE A 154 -16.87 -6.41 -12.94
N TRP A 155 -16.26 -5.32 -13.45
CA TRP A 155 -15.04 -4.78 -12.91
C TRP A 155 -15.17 -4.30 -11.46
N VAL A 156 -16.29 -3.62 -11.13
CA VAL A 156 -16.60 -3.22 -9.76
C VAL A 156 -16.79 -4.41 -8.85
N VAL A 157 -17.51 -5.45 -9.29
CA VAL A 157 -17.67 -6.69 -8.52
C VAL A 157 -16.31 -7.34 -8.24
N MET A 158 -15.42 -7.39 -9.24
CA MET A 158 -14.07 -7.92 -9.08
C MET A 158 -13.26 -7.09 -8.06
N HIS A 159 -13.38 -5.76 -8.04
CA HIS A 159 -12.76 -4.91 -7.01
C HIS A 159 -13.27 -5.21 -5.61
N ILE A 160 -14.59 -5.37 -5.45
CA ILE A 160 -15.20 -5.73 -4.15
C ILE A 160 -14.68 -7.09 -3.67
N LEU A 161 -14.60 -8.08 -4.58
CA LEU A 161 -14.00 -9.38 -4.26
C LEU A 161 -12.52 -9.26 -3.88
N ALA A 162 -11.75 -8.44 -4.60
CA ALA A 162 -10.34 -8.19 -4.29
C ALA A 162 -10.19 -7.54 -2.91
N ILE A 163 -11.02 -6.55 -2.56
CA ILE A 163 -11.06 -5.98 -1.21
C ILE A 163 -11.36 -7.06 -0.17
N GLY A 164 -12.35 -7.91 -0.41
CA GLY A 164 -12.67 -9.05 0.46
C GLY A 164 -11.47 -9.99 0.67
N LEU A 165 -10.75 -10.31 -0.41
CA LEU A 165 -9.54 -11.13 -0.36
C LEU A 165 -8.38 -10.44 0.38
N ALA A 166 -8.25 -9.11 0.26
CA ALA A 166 -7.27 -8.33 1.04
C ALA A 166 -7.57 -8.39 2.54
N LEU A 167 -8.83 -8.19 2.93
CA LEU A 167 -9.28 -8.27 4.32
C LEU A 167 -9.10 -9.68 4.89
N TRP A 168 -9.42 -10.69 4.11
CA TRP A 168 -9.21 -12.08 4.49
C TRP A 168 -7.73 -12.41 4.67
N GLY A 169 -6.87 -12.00 3.73
CA GLY A 169 -5.42 -12.16 3.83
C GLY A 169 -4.83 -11.47 5.06
N ALA A 170 -5.24 -10.23 5.34
CA ALA A 170 -4.86 -9.51 6.56
C ALA A 170 -5.27 -10.27 7.82
N ASN A 171 -6.49 -10.84 7.84
CA ASN A 171 -6.99 -11.64 8.95
C ASN A 171 -6.17 -12.93 9.16
N ILE A 172 -5.75 -13.60 8.07
CA ILE A 172 -4.86 -14.79 8.14
C ILE A 172 -3.51 -14.41 8.78
N LEU A 173 -2.92 -13.27 8.43
CA LEU A 173 -1.67 -12.81 9.01
C LEU A 173 -1.77 -12.55 10.52
N LEU A 174 -2.98 -12.29 11.01
CA LEU A 174 -3.31 -12.00 12.40
C LEU A 174 -3.95 -13.19 13.14
N LYS A 175 -3.97 -14.39 12.55
CA LYS A 175 -4.70 -15.56 13.10
C LYS A 175 -4.35 -15.91 14.55
N SER A 176 -3.10 -15.63 14.98
CA SER A 176 -2.65 -15.86 16.36
C SER A 176 -3.11 -14.80 17.36
N LYS A 177 -3.84 -13.78 16.90
CA LYS A 177 -4.33 -12.68 17.73
C LYS A 177 -5.79 -12.88 18.12
N SER A 178 -6.24 -12.15 19.13
CA SER A 178 -7.63 -12.21 19.55
C SER A 178 -8.60 -11.79 18.43
N ARG A 179 -9.83 -12.26 18.53
CA ARG A 179 -10.90 -11.96 17.55
C ARG A 179 -11.13 -10.44 17.44
N ALA A 180 -11.23 -9.74 18.57
CA ALA A 180 -11.45 -8.29 18.59
C ALA A 180 -10.32 -7.52 17.88
N PHE A 181 -9.05 -7.88 18.17
CA PHE A 181 -7.92 -7.25 17.49
C PHE A 181 -7.92 -7.51 15.98
N ARG A 182 -8.23 -8.72 15.55
CA ARG A 182 -8.35 -9.03 14.12
C ARG A 182 -9.43 -8.19 13.46
N THR A 183 -10.57 -8.01 14.12
CA THR A 183 -11.66 -7.16 13.61
C THR A 183 -11.20 -5.72 13.46
N ILE A 184 -10.51 -5.14 14.47
CA ILE A 184 -9.97 -3.77 14.39
C ILE A 184 -9.00 -3.63 13.23
N CYS A 185 -8.04 -4.54 13.08
CA CYS A 185 -7.09 -4.51 11.97
C CYS A 185 -7.80 -4.62 10.61
N THR A 186 -8.80 -5.49 10.50
CA THR A 186 -9.58 -5.66 9.27
C THR A 186 -10.32 -4.37 8.91
N ILE A 187 -10.96 -3.72 9.90
CA ILE A 187 -11.61 -2.42 9.71
C ILE A 187 -10.57 -1.35 9.31
N SER A 188 -9.40 -1.32 9.96
CA SER A 188 -8.34 -0.35 9.63
C SER A 188 -7.83 -0.51 8.20
N VAL A 189 -7.67 -1.75 7.73
CA VAL A 189 -7.31 -2.03 6.34
C VAL A 189 -8.41 -1.57 5.39
N ALA A 190 -9.68 -1.84 5.71
CA ALA A 190 -10.82 -1.40 4.89
C ALA A 190 -10.92 0.12 4.75
N LEU A 191 -10.35 0.87 5.69
CA LEU A 191 -10.35 2.34 5.69
C LEU A 191 -9.15 2.96 4.95
N ILE A 192 -8.24 2.18 4.39
CA ILE A 192 -7.15 2.71 3.57
C ILE A 192 -7.74 3.46 2.37
N TYR A 193 -7.35 4.73 2.23
CA TYR A 193 -7.86 5.58 1.13
C TYR A 193 -7.59 4.98 -0.25
N GLY A 194 -6.43 4.36 -0.44
CA GLY A 194 -6.05 3.71 -1.68
C GLY A 194 -7.07 2.67 -2.18
N LEU A 195 -7.73 1.93 -1.28
CA LEU A 195 -8.78 0.98 -1.65
C LEU A 195 -9.98 1.68 -2.30
N VAL A 196 -10.38 2.80 -1.71
CA VAL A 196 -11.51 3.60 -2.23
C VAL A 196 -11.11 4.30 -3.51
N ARG A 197 -9.91 4.88 -3.55
CA ARG A 197 -9.41 5.58 -4.73
C ARG A 197 -9.24 4.64 -5.91
N ASP A 198 -8.71 3.43 -5.66
CA ASP A 198 -8.56 2.40 -6.67
C ASP A 198 -9.91 1.99 -7.28
N LEU A 199 -10.91 1.78 -6.42
CA LEU A 199 -12.28 1.52 -6.86
C LEU A 199 -12.87 2.70 -7.64
N GLN A 200 -12.60 3.97 -7.23
CA GLN A 200 -13.09 5.17 -7.89
C GLN A 200 -12.56 5.37 -9.30
N VAL A 201 -11.32 5.02 -9.55
CA VAL A 201 -10.70 5.15 -10.86
C VAL A 201 -10.70 3.85 -11.65
N GLY A 202 -10.98 2.72 -10.98
CA GLY A 202 -11.00 1.39 -11.59
C GLY A 202 -9.60 0.86 -11.92
N ASN A 203 -8.57 1.22 -11.14
CA ASN A 203 -7.19 0.80 -11.38
C ASN A 203 -6.94 -0.66 -10.98
N VAL A 204 -5.89 -1.28 -11.48
CA VAL A 204 -5.50 -2.67 -11.16
C VAL A 204 -4.67 -2.80 -9.87
N ALA A 205 -4.34 -1.71 -9.19
CA ALA A 205 -3.41 -1.73 -8.06
C ALA A 205 -3.91 -2.60 -6.90
N ILE A 206 -5.23 -2.64 -6.64
CA ILE A 206 -5.80 -3.51 -5.61
C ILE A 206 -5.57 -4.99 -5.93
N PHE A 207 -5.73 -5.41 -7.19
CA PHE A 207 -5.49 -6.80 -7.59
C PHE A 207 -4.02 -7.17 -7.37
N VAL A 208 -3.09 -6.27 -7.73
CA VAL A 208 -1.65 -6.45 -7.50
C VAL A 208 -1.36 -6.54 -6.00
N ALA A 209 -1.91 -5.64 -5.18
CA ALA A 209 -1.71 -5.68 -3.73
C ALA A 209 -2.23 -6.97 -3.10
N VAL A 210 -3.39 -7.46 -3.54
CA VAL A 210 -3.95 -8.75 -3.11
C VAL A 210 -3.04 -9.90 -3.52
N LEU A 211 -2.59 -9.94 -4.76
CA LEU A 211 -1.68 -10.97 -5.25
C LEU A 211 -0.36 -10.98 -4.46
N ILE A 212 0.22 -9.82 -4.16
CA ILE A 212 1.41 -9.70 -3.31
C ILE A 212 1.15 -10.18 -1.89
N LEU A 213 0.01 -9.85 -1.30
CA LEU A 213 -0.37 -10.32 0.03
C LEU A 213 -0.51 -11.85 0.08
N TRP A 214 -1.19 -12.43 -0.91
CA TRP A 214 -1.37 -13.88 -1.00
C TRP A 214 -0.07 -14.61 -1.37
N MET A 215 0.75 -14.06 -2.27
CA MET A 215 2.10 -14.52 -2.51
C MET A 215 2.89 -14.66 -1.21
N PHE A 216 2.85 -13.64 -0.34
CA PHE A 216 3.52 -13.67 0.94
C PHE A 216 2.97 -14.76 1.86
N ILE A 217 1.63 -14.92 1.93
CA ILE A 217 0.97 -15.97 2.72
C ILE A 217 1.41 -17.36 2.25
N PHE A 218 1.39 -17.61 0.94
CA PHE A 218 1.81 -18.89 0.35
C PHE A 218 3.31 -19.12 0.54
N ALA A 219 4.14 -18.13 0.31
CA ALA A 219 5.57 -18.22 0.52
C ALA A 219 5.94 -18.55 1.99
N ARG A 220 5.21 -18.00 2.97
CA ARG A 220 5.37 -18.37 4.40
C ARG A 220 5.00 -19.83 4.68
N LYS A 221 4.05 -20.39 3.92
CA LYS A 221 3.65 -21.79 4.01
C LYS A 221 4.51 -22.72 3.15
N HIS A 222 5.59 -22.23 2.56
CA HIS A 222 6.46 -22.97 1.62
C HIS A 222 5.74 -23.49 0.36
N GLN A 223 4.65 -22.85 -0.03
CA GLN A 223 3.89 -23.15 -1.25
C GLN A 223 4.43 -22.28 -2.41
N ASP A 224 5.67 -22.55 -2.85
CA ASP A 224 6.40 -21.72 -3.80
C ASP A 224 5.75 -21.62 -5.17
N ILE A 225 5.04 -22.66 -5.62
CA ILE A 225 4.31 -22.63 -6.89
C ILE A 225 3.20 -21.59 -6.84
N LEU A 226 2.32 -21.64 -5.83
CA LEU A 226 1.22 -20.69 -5.70
C LEU A 226 1.74 -19.26 -5.48
N ALA A 227 2.81 -19.11 -4.68
CA ALA A 227 3.44 -17.82 -4.47
C ALA A 227 4.05 -17.27 -5.77
N GLY A 228 4.71 -18.11 -6.57
CA GLY A 228 5.28 -17.74 -7.86
C GLY A 228 4.22 -17.33 -8.89
N VAL A 229 3.10 -18.06 -8.96
CA VAL A 229 1.97 -17.69 -9.82
C VAL A 229 1.38 -16.34 -9.40
N CYS A 230 1.15 -16.12 -8.10
CA CYS A 230 0.67 -14.82 -7.61
C CYS A 230 1.62 -13.67 -7.97
N LEU A 231 2.94 -13.88 -7.82
CA LEU A 231 3.93 -12.86 -8.19
C LEU A 231 3.96 -12.62 -9.71
N GLY A 232 3.91 -13.70 -10.52
CA GLY A 232 3.87 -13.59 -11.98
C GLY A 232 2.65 -12.82 -12.50
N LEU A 233 1.46 -13.06 -11.90
CA LEU A 233 0.24 -12.29 -12.18
C LEU A 233 0.38 -10.83 -11.72
N ALA A 234 0.98 -10.58 -10.55
CA ALA A 234 1.18 -9.23 -10.03
C ALA A 234 2.11 -8.37 -10.91
N LEU A 235 3.01 -9.00 -11.68
CA LEU A 235 3.88 -8.32 -12.63
C LEU A 235 3.15 -7.67 -13.82
N CYS A 236 1.81 -7.78 -13.91
CA CYS A 236 1.01 -6.94 -14.82
C CYS A 236 1.14 -5.43 -14.49
N LYS A 237 1.59 -5.09 -13.27
CA LYS A 237 1.99 -3.73 -12.88
C LYS A 237 3.39 -3.80 -12.26
N PRO A 238 4.45 -3.87 -13.09
CA PRO A 238 5.80 -4.14 -12.62
C PRO A 238 6.33 -3.08 -11.67
N THR A 239 5.86 -1.84 -11.76
CA THR A 239 6.22 -0.77 -10.82
C THR A 239 5.94 -1.12 -9.36
N LEU A 240 4.95 -1.96 -9.07
CA LEU A 240 4.61 -2.41 -7.73
C LEU A 240 5.20 -3.78 -7.37
N ALA A 241 5.43 -4.66 -8.36
CA ALA A 241 5.72 -6.07 -8.12
C ALA A 241 7.20 -6.47 -8.37
N ALA A 242 7.95 -5.74 -9.21
CA ALA A 242 9.29 -6.17 -9.64
C ALA A 242 10.29 -6.32 -8.49
N LEU A 243 10.23 -5.47 -7.47
CA LEU A 243 11.13 -5.56 -6.31
C LEU A 243 10.94 -6.86 -5.51
N PHE A 244 9.76 -7.47 -5.55
CA PHE A 244 9.54 -8.76 -4.90
C PHE A 244 10.28 -9.90 -5.60
N VAL A 245 10.49 -9.82 -6.92
CA VAL A 245 11.35 -10.78 -7.63
C VAL A 245 12.77 -10.73 -7.08
N LEU A 246 13.34 -9.51 -6.99
CA LEU A 246 14.67 -9.30 -6.42
C LEU A 246 14.74 -9.77 -4.96
N TYR A 247 13.73 -9.43 -4.14
CA TYR A 247 13.63 -9.87 -2.76
C TYR A 247 13.70 -11.40 -2.63
N PHE A 248 12.92 -12.15 -3.44
CA PHE A 248 12.92 -13.61 -3.37
C PHE A 248 14.18 -14.24 -3.95
N LEU A 249 14.84 -13.61 -4.91
CA LEU A 249 16.19 -14.00 -5.37
C LEU A 249 17.19 -13.90 -4.20
N LEU A 250 17.21 -12.80 -3.47
CA LEU A 250 18.04 -12.60 -2.28
C LEU A 250 17.71 -13.58 -1.16
N LYS A 251 16.46 -14.00 -1.02
CA LYS A 251 16.02 -15.06 -0.10
C LYS A 251 16.32 -16.47 -0.60
N ARG A 252 16.96 -16.64 -1.78
CA ARG A 252 17.27 -17.92 -2.41
C ARG A 252 16.04 -18.81 -2.62
N ARG A 253 14.88 -18.19 -2.89
CA ARG A 253 13.62 -18.87 -3.21
C ARG A 253 13.52 -19.03 -4.73
N PHE A 254 14.50 -19.68 -5.34
CA PHE A 254 14.64 -19.78 -6.81
C PHE A 254 13.43 -20.43 -7.48
N SER A 255 12.82 -21.42 -6.85
CA SER A 255 11.61 -22.09 -7.38
C SER A 255 10.46 -21.08 -7.54
N LEU A 256 10.21 -20.24 -6.52
CA LEU A 256 9.19 -19.20 -6.59
C LEU A 256 9.47 -18.19 -7.72
N VAL A 257 10.72 -17.74 -7.81
CA VAL A 257 11.14 -16.79 -8.87
C VAL A 257 10.99 -17.41 -10.25
N PHE A 258 11.44 -18.65 -10.43
CA PHE A 258 11.31 -19.37 -11.70
C PHE A 258 9.84 -19.46 -12.15
N ILE A 259 8.94 -19.89 -11.26
CA ILE A 259 7.50 -19.97 -11.55
C ILE A 259 6.94 -18.58 -11.89
N SER A 260 7.37 -17.51 -11.20
CA SER A 260 6.89 -16.15 -11.51
C SER A 260 7.34 -15.69 -12.89
N ILE A 261 8.60 -16.00 -13.29
CA ILE A 261 9.11 -15.69 -14.62
C ILE A 261 8.36 -16.48 -15.69
N VAL A 262 8.15 -17.78 -15.49
CA VAL A 262 7.36 -18.61 -16.43
C VAL A 262 5.96 -18.03 -16.58
N THR A 263 5.29 -17.69 -15.48
CA THR A 263 3.92 -17.15 -15.51
C THR A 263 3.86 -15.82 -16.27
N VAL A 264 4.73 -14.84 -15.94
CA VAL A 264 4.71 -13.54 -16.63
C VAL A 264 5.08 -13.67 -18.10
N THR A 265 6.06 -14.51 -18.43
CA THR A 265 6.50 -14.73 -19.81
C THR A 265 5.37 -15.36 -20.64
N SER A 266 4.68 -16.37 -20.10
CA SER A 266 3.52 -16.98 -20.76
C SER A 266 2.41 -15.97 -21.03
N LEU A 267 2.12 -15.08 -20.05
CA LEU A 267 1.13 -14.04 -20.22
C LEU A 267 1.56 -12.96 -21.23
N VAL A 268 2.85 -12.62 -21.30
CA VAL A 268 3.39 -11.70 -22.33
C VAL A 268 3.18 -12.27 -23.72
N PHE A 269 3.60 -13.53 -23.95
CA PHE A 269 3.41 -14.17 -25.25
C PHE A 269 1.94 -14.29 -25.63
N LEU A 270 1.09 -14.67 -24.68
CA LEU A 270 -0.35 -14.73 -24.92
C LEU A 270 -0.93 -13.34 -25.23
N GLY A 271 -0.51 -12.29 -24.53
CA GLY A 271 -0.95 -10.92 -24.80
C GLY A 271 -0.52 -10.42 -26.17
N LEU A 272 0.71 -10.70 -26.59
CA LEU A 272 1.21 -10.39 -27.93
C LEU A 272 0.41 -11.13 -29.02
N ALA A 273 0.14 -12.42 -28.80
CA ALA A 273 -0.67 -13.23 -29.73
C ALA A 273 -2.10 -12.71 -29.87
N LEU A 274 -2.75 -12.37 -28.75
CA LEU A 274 -4.13 -11.82 -28.75
C LEU A 274 -4.22 -10.48 -29.49
N THR A 275 -3.17 -9.67 -29.50
CA THR A 275 -3.12 -8.37 -30.14
C THR A 275 -2.45 -8.39 -31.51
N SER A 276 -2.08 -9.58 -32.03
CA SER A 276 -1.34 -9.78 -33.28
C SER A 276 -0.06 -8.96 -33.40
N ASN A 277 0.59 -8.67 -32.28
CA ASN A 277 1.83 -7.92 -32.21
C ASN A 277 3.06 -8.83 -32.22
N SER A 278 4.08 -8.46 -33.00
CA SER A 278 5.43 -8.94 -32.75
C SER A 278 6.05 -8.25 -31.52
N LEU A 279 7.04 -8.88 -30.89
CA LEU A 279 7.75 -8.26 -29.76
C LEU A 279 8.43 -6.95 -30.17
N THR A 280 9.00 -6.89 -31.36
CA THR A 280 9.67 -5.70 -31.90
C THR A 280 8.68 -4.54 -32.13
N GLN A 281 7.51 -4.84 -32.68
CA GLN A 281 6.45 -3.84 -32.87
C GLN A 281 5.94 -3.33 -31.52
N PHE A 282 5.69 -4.24 -30.56
CA PHE A 282 5.31 -3.83 -29.21
C PHE A 282 6.34 -2.90 -28.57
N LEU A 283 7.63 -3.23 -28.65
CA LEU A 283 8.69 -2.39 -28.06
C LEU A 283 8.76 -1.00 -28.69
N SER A 284 8.58 -0.92 -30.02
CA SER A 284 8.51 0.37 -30.74
C SER A 284 7.32 1.19 -30.31
N ASP A 285 6.10 0.61 -30.32
CA ASP A 285 4.86 1.29 -29.95
C ASP A 285 4.88 1.70 -28.46
N ALA A 286 5.35 0.83 -27.57
CA ALA A 286 5.48 1.10 -26.13
C ALA A 286 6.47 2.23 -25.85
N SER A 287 7.62 2.26 -26.54
CA SER A 287 8.60 3.36 -26.40
C SER A 287 8.00 4.70 -26.79
N ARG A 288 7.29 4.74 -27.93
CA ARG A 288 6.59 5.95 -28.39
C ARG A 288 5.48 6.35 -27.42
N GLY A 289 4.65 5.40 -27.02
CA GLY A 289 3.58 5.63 -26.03
C GLY A 289 4.12 6.15 -24.72
N PHE A 290 5.21 5.57 -24.20
CA PHE A 290 5.84 5.99 -22.96
C PHE A 290 6.40 7.41 -23.04
N SER A 291 7.02 7.81 -24.16
CA SER A 291 7.51 9.17 -24.35
C SER A 291 6.37 10.21 -24.38
N LEU A 292 5.25 9.88 -24.98
CA LEU A 292 4.05 10.73 -24.96
C LEU A 292 3.42 10.81 -23.57
N TRP A 293 3.36 9.69 -22.87
CA TRP A 293 2.84 9.63 -21.49
C TRP A 293 3.67 10.45 -20.51
N LEU A 294 4.99 10.51 -20.65
CA LEU A 294 5.86 11.35 -19.80
C LEU A 294 5.58 12.85 -19.96
N ASN A 295 4.99 13.26 -21.08
CA ASN A 295 4.58 14.65 -21.33
C ASN A 295 3.21 15.00 -20.75
N ASP A 296 2.47 14.01 -20.19
CA ASP A 296 1.20 14.27 -19.52
C ASP A 296 1.43 15.00 -18.19
N PRO A 297 0.78 16.15 -17.95
CA PRO A 297 0.86 16.88 -16.70
C PRO A 297 0.52 16.03 -15.46
N SER A 298 -0.36 15.04 -15.60
CA SER A 298 -0.77 14.16 -14.49
C SER A 298 0.35 13.27 -13.98
N VAL A 299 1.40 13.02 -14.78
CA VAL A 299 2.56 12.22 -14.42
C VAL A 299 3.82 13.04 -14.16
N SER A 300 3.80 14.33 -14.49
CA SER A 300 4.94 15.23 -14.32
C SER A 300 5.43 15.24 -12.87
N PRO A 301 6.74 15.06 -12.62
CA PRO A 301 7.30 15.15 -11.26
C PRO A 301 7.18 16.54 -10.65
N TYR A 302 7.01 17.56 -11.46
CA TYR A 302 6.95 18.97 -11.02
C TYR A 302 5.57 19.39 -10.55
N ILE A 303 4.50 18.93 -11.20
CA ILE A 303 3.15 19.47 -11.02
C ILE A 303 2.10 18.43 -10.62
N SER A 304 2.37 17.14 -10.81
CA SER A 304 1.38 16.09 -10.45
C SER A 304 1.18 16.01 -8.94
N ILE A 305 -0.04 16.25 -8.48
CA ILE A 305 -0.42 16.17 -7.05
C ILE A 305 -0.72 14.75 -6.59
N SER A 306 -0.91 13.82 -7.51
CA SER A 306 -1.28 12.43 -7.20
C SER A 306 -0.09 11.49 -7.02
N ARG A 307 1.13 11.95 -7.28
CA ARG A 307 2.34 11.12 -7.17
C ARG A 307 2.78 10.95 -5.72
N LEU A 308 3.16 9.71 -5.39
CA LEU A 308 3.60 9.28 -4.05
C LEU A 308 5.10 8.96 -3.97
N ASP A 309 5.75 8.74 -5.11
CA ASP A 309 7.15 8.32 -5.16
C ASP A 309 8.13 9.44 -4.80
N LEU A 310 9.35 9.04 -4.40
CA LEU A 310 10.40 9.98 -4.00
C LEU A 310 11.07 10.68 -5.18
N MET A 311 10.82 10.22 -6.42
CA MET A 311 11.38 10.83 -7.62
C MET A 311 10.83 12.25 -7.88
N VAL A 312 9.76 12.65 -7.19
CA VAL A 312 9.20 14.01 -7.29
C VAL A 312 9.85 15.00 -6.34
N VAL A 313 10.56 14.55 -5.30
CA VAL A 313 11.09 15.41 -4.24
C VAL A 313 12.14 16.38 -4.78
N GLY A 314 13.13 15.86 -5.45
CA GLY A 314 14.22 16.68 -6.00
C GLY A 314 13.76 17.67 -7.09
N PRO A 315 13.01 17.25 -8.13
CA PRO A 315 12.45 18.15 -9.13
C PRO A 315 11.62 19.30 -8.55
N ARG A 316 10.90 19.06 -7.45
CA ARG A 316 10.13 20.10 -6.77
C ARG A 316 11.00 21.04 -5.94
N LEU A 317 12.09 20.52 -5.35
CA LEU A 317 13.07 21.34 -4.62
C LEU A 317 13.94 22.18 -5.57
N PHE A 318 14.23 21.69 -6.77
CA PHE A 318 15.08 22.35 -7.75
C PHE A 318 14.41 22.45 -9.12
N PRO A 319 13.29 23.20 -9.25
CA PRO A 319 12.51 23.25 -10.50
C PRO A 319 13.29 23.89 -11.65
N ASN A 320 14.20 24.82 -11.36
CA ASN A 320 15.03 25.51 -12.34
C ASN A 320 16.31 24.73 -12.70
N ASN A 321 16.60 23.63 -12.02
CA ASN A 321 17.75 22.77 -12.29
C ASN A 321 17.35 21.28 -12.28
N PRO A 322 16.82 20.76 -13.39
CA PRO A 322 16.34 19.38 -13.49
C PRO A 322 17.39 18.33 -13.15
N PHE A 323 18.67 18.62 -13.49
CA PHE A 323 19.77 17.71 -13.19
C PHE A 323 20.00 17.55 -11.67
N VAL A 324 20.13 18.68 -10.97
CA VAL A 324 20.30 18.68 -9.49
C VAL A 324 19.07 18.05 -8.82
N GLY A 325 17.87 18.38 -9.28
CA GLY A 325 16.63 17.80 -8.79
C GLY A 325 16.62 16.29 -8.92
N LYS A 326 16.93 15.78 -10.11
CA LYS A 326 17.00 14.32 -10.35
C LYS A 326 18.05 13.66 -9.48
N LEU A 327 19.27 14.22 -9.42
CA LEU A 327 20.37 13.69 -8.61
C LEU A 327 20.00 13.58 -7.12
N LEU A 328 19.32 14.59 -6.57
CA LEU A 328 18.84 14.55 -5.18
C LEU A 328 17.83 13.44 -4.96
N SER A 329 16.86 13.27 -5.84
CA SER A 329 15.89 12.18 -5.74
C SER A 329 16.57 10.80 -5.82
N ASP A 330 17.47 10.62 -6.77
CA ASP A 330 18.23 9.37 -6.93
C ASP A 330 19.07 9.06 -5.67
N LEU A 331 19.68 10.09 -5.05
CA LEU A 331 20.44 9.94 -3.81
C LEU A 331 19.55 9.52 -2.63
N ILE A 332 18.38 10.16 -2.46
CA ILE A 332 17.41 9.80 -1.41
C ILE A 332 16.97 8.34 -1.58
N VAL A 333 16.66 7.93 -2.81
CA VAL A 333 16.26 6.55 -3.12
C VAL A 333 17.41 5.58 -2.82
N LEU A 334 18.63 5.90 -3.23
CA LEU A 334 19.82 5.07 -2.98
C LEU A 334 20.08 4.87 -1.48
N ILE A 335 19.99 5.95 -0.69
CA ILE A 335 20.10 5.87 0.77
C ILE A 335 19.02 4.95 1.35
N LEU A 336 17.77 5.09 0.92
CA LEU A 336 16.67 4.27 1.42
C LEU A 336 16.85 2.80 1.07
N VAL A 337 17.22 2.49 -0.15
CA VAL A 337 17.55 1.11 -0.60
C VAL A 337 18.72 0.55 0.21
N GLY A 338 19.76 1.36 0.43
CA GLY A 338 20.91 0.98 1.25
C GLY A 338 20.53 0.65 2.70
N LEU A 339 19.67 1.46 3.31
CA LEU A 339 19.18 1.24 4.68
C LEU A 339 18.34 -0.05 4.79
N VAL A 340 17.47 -0.32 3.82
CA VAL A 340 16.69 -1.56 3.79
C VAL A 340 17.59 -2.77 3.51
N GLY A 341 18.57 -2.64 2.61
CA GLY A 341 19.57 -3.66 2.35
C GLY A 341 20.41 -3.97 3.59
N TRP A 342 20.82 -2.93 4.33
CA TRP A 342 21.52 -3.09 5.62
C TRP A 342 20.65 -3.81 6.67
N TYR A 343 19.36 -3.49 6.78
CA TYR A 343 18.43 -4.24 7.64
C TYR A 343 18.38 -5.72 7.27
N TRP A 344 18.31 -6.05 5.99
CA TRP A 344 18.32 -7.45 5.54
C TRP A 344 19.64 -8.16 5.87
N TYR A 345 20.76 -7.47 5.68
CA TYR A 345 22.07 -8.00 6.06
C TYR A 345 22.14 -8.28 7.56
N LEU A 346 21.75 -7.33 8.41
CA LEU A 346 21.68 -7.52 9.87
C LEU A 346 20.79 -8.71 10.23
N GLN A 347 19.63 -8.81 9.62
CA GLN A 347 18.71 -9.90 9.90
C GLN A 347 19.32 -11.26 9.52
N GLN A 348 19.99 -11.36 8.37
CA GLN A 348 20.65 -12.59 7.93
C GLN A 348 21.83 -12.95 8.85
N SER A 349 22.64 -11.99 9.26
CA SER A 349 23.75 -12.22 10.18
C SER A 349 23.28 -12.76 11.54
N LEU A 350 22.09 -12.31 12.00
CA LEU A 350 21.54 -12.69 13.31
C LEU A 350 20.77 -14.02 13.30
N THR A 351 20.13 -14.35 12.18
CA THR A 351 19.24 -15.53 12.06
C THR A 351 19.83 -16.65 11.21
N GLY A 352 21.01 -16.43 10.64
CA GLY A 352 21.57 -17.24 9.57
C GLY A 352 20.81 -17.02 8.24
N TRP A 353 21.35 -17.57 7.15
CA TRP A 353 20.71 -17.51 5.82
C TRP A 353 19.41 -18.35 5.83
N SER A 354 18.36 -17.77 6.42
CA SER A 354 17.07 -18.43 6.59
C SER A 354 16.11 -18.07 5.42
N LYS A 355 15.50 -19.11 4.86
CA LYS A 355 14.35 -18.95 3.93
C LYS A 355 13.09 -18.41 4.62
N LYS A 356 13.17 -18.13 5.92
CA LYS A 356 12.08 -17.57 6.72
C LYS A 356 11.74 -16.16 6.28
N ILE A 357 10.46 -15.86 6.12
CA ILE A 357 9.95 -14.58 5.63
C ILE A 357 9.23 -13.87 6.78
N TYR A 358 9.59 -12.61 7.00
CA TYR A 358 9.03 -11.80 8.09
C TYR A 358 8.10 -10.71 7.56
N LEU A 359 7.07 -10.37 8.33
CA LEU A 359 6.10 -9.33 7.94
C LEU A 359 6.79 -7.97 7.70
N ALA A 360 7.80 -7.62 8.50
CA ALA A 360 8.56 -6.39 8.31
C ALA A 360 9.22 -6.30 6.92
N GLU A 361 9.70 -7.43 6.38
CA GLU A 361 10.31 -7.47 5.05
C GLU A 361 9.27 -7.20 3.96
N LEU A 362 8.08 -7.83 4.04
CA LEU A 362 6.97 -7.56 3.12
C LEU A 362 6.65 -6.06 3.10
N VAL A 363 6.54 -5.46 4.29
CA VAL A 363 6.22 -4.04 4.43
C VAL A 363 7.29 -3.17 3.81
N LEU A 364 8.57 -3.43 4.12
CA LEU A 364 9.69 -2.66 3.59
C LEU A 364 9.78 -2.74 2.07
N VAL A 365 9.59 -3.94 1.48
CA VAL A 365 9.57 -4.09 0.02
C VAL A 365 8.37 -3.37 -0.60
N SER A 366 7.19 -3.44 0.04
CA SER A 366 5.99 -2.70 -0.41
C SER A 366 6.24 -1.19 -0.40
N CYS A 367 6.80 -0.66 0.69
CA CYS A 367 7.12 0.77 0.80
C CYS A 367 8.17 1.20 -0.24
N LEU A 368 9.23 0.39 -0.43
CA LEU A 368 10.23 0.65 -1.47
C LEU A 368 9.62 0.64 -2.87
N SER A 369 8.72 -0.29 -3.18
CA SER A 369 8.05 -0.34 -4.48
C SER A 369 7.30 0.95 -4.80
N ILE A 370 6.65 1.55 -3.79
CA ILE A 370 5.98 2.85 -3.96
C ILE A 370 7.01 3.98 -4.04
N ALA A 371 8.06 3.94 -3.23
CA ALA A 371 9.02 5.03 -3.07
C ALA A 371 9.91 5.24 -4.31
N ILE A 372 10.35 4.16 -4.95
CA ILE A 372 11.36 4.22 -6.03
C ILE A 372 10.78 4.20 -7.44
N ASN A 373 9.55 3.77 -7.59
CA ASN A 373 8.90 3.70 -8.90
C ASN A 373 7.80 4.76 -9.01
N TYR A 374 7.48 5.16 -10.26
CA TYR A 374 6.30 5.96 -10.51
C TYR A 374 5.08 5.33 -9.83
N SER A 375 4.52 6.04 -8.89
CA SER A 375 3.34 5.60 -8.15
C SER A 375 2.38 6.74 -7.88
N GLN A 376 1.10 6.43 -7.93
CA GLN A 376 -0.01 7.34 -7.66
C GLN A 376 -0.79 6.90 -6.40
N GLU A 377 -1.78 7.69 -6.02
CA GLU A 377 -2.65 7.45 -4.86
C GLU A 377 -3.21 6.02 -4.80
N THR A 378 -3.56 5.43 -5.95
CA THR A 378 -4.02 4.04 -6.05
C THR A 378 -2.97 3.04 -5.55
N SER A 379 -1.69 3.34 -5.71
CA SER A 379 -0.59 2.49 -5.24
C SER A 379 -0.50 2.39 -3.71
N SER A 380 -1.14 3.29 -2.97
CA SER A 380 -1.16 3.24 -1.49
C SER A 380 -1.87 2.01 -0.93
N VAL A 381 -2.62 1.25 -1.74
CA VAL A 381 -3.13 -0.09 -1.37
C VAL A 381 -2.01 -1.06 -0.98
N MET A 382 -0.80 -0.86 -1.49
CA MET A 382 0.39 -1.63 -1.09
C MET A 382 0.82 -1.42 0.36
N LEU A 383 0.26 -0.41 1.06
CA LEU A 383 0.50 -0.16 2.49
C LEU A 383 -0.36 -1.03 3.43
N ILE A 384 -1.24 -1.88 2.90
CA ILE A 384 -2.02 -2.84 3.71
C ILE A 384 -1.13 -3.61 4.71
N PRO A 385 0.02 -4.19 4.33
CA PRO A 385 0.91 -4.85 5.26
C PRO A 385 1.51 -3.91 6.33
N ALA A 386 1.70 -2.61 6.01
CA ALA A 386 2.22 -1.63 6.97
C ALA A 386 1.24 -1.38 8.12
N VAL A 387 -0.05 -1.27 7.82
CA VAL A 387 -1.11 -1.17 8.84
C VAL A 387 -1.09 -2.39 9.75
N VAL A 388 -1.04 -3.59 9.16
CA VAL A 388 -0.99 -4.86 9.92
C VAL A 388 0.27 -4.91 10.81
N PHE A 389 1.41 -4.48 10.29
CA PHE A 389 2.68 -4.45 11.03
C PHE A 389 2.64 -3.50 12.22
N LEU A 390 2.23 -2.23 12.00
CA LEU A 390 2.20 -1.21 13.05
C LEU A 390 1.23 -1.59 14.18
N LEU A 391 0.06 -2.10 13.84
CA LEU A 391 -0.90 -2.58 14.84
C LEU A 391 -0.36 -3.79 15.60
N ASN A 392 0.31 -4.71 14.92
CA ASN A 392 0.94 -5.87 15.58
C ASN A 392 2.10 -5.46 16.50
N ASP A 393 2.92 -4.47 16.11
CA ASP A 393 3.99 -3.93 16.95
C ASP A 393 3.42 -3.21 18.18
N LEU A 394 2.35 -2.42 18.02
CA LEU A 394 1.66 -1.79 19.13
C LEU A 394 1.18 -2.81 20.16
N LEU A 395 0.52 -3.89 19.71
CA LEU A 395 0.09 -4.97 20.60
C LEU A 395 1.26 -5.62 21.34
N TYR A 396 2.38 -5.84 20.63
CA TYR A 396 3.57 -6.40 21.24
C TYR A 396 4.08 -5.49 22.35
N GLN A 397 4.16 -4.17 22.09
CA GLN A 397 4.59 -3.20 23.11
C GLN A 397 3.64 -3.19 24.32
N ILE A 398 2.33 -3.24 24.08
CA ILE A 398 1.32 -3.28 25.14
C ILE A 398 1.46 -4.56 25.97
N ARG A 399 1.60 -5.72 25.31
CA ARG A 399 1.64 -7.03 25.98
C ARG A 399 2.87 -7.20 26.84
N TYR A 400 4.03 -6.76 26.40
CA TYR A 400 5.31 -6.97 27.08
C TYR A 400 5.77 -5.75 27.87
N CYS A 401 4.93 -4.73 28.00
CA CYS A 401 5.25 -3.48 28.69
C CYS A 401 6.58 -2.85 28.22
N THR A 402 6.91 -2.99 26.93
CA THR A 402 8.16 -2.50 26.35
C THR A 402 8.03 -1.06 25.83
N PHE A 403 7.11 -0.29 26.40
CA PHE A 403 6.92 1.11 26.04
C PHE A 403 8.15 1.93 26.43
N SER A 404 8.78 2.52 25.41
CA SER A 404 9.71 3.63 25.61
C SER A 404 9.17 4.83 24.82
N MET A 405 9.40 6.04 25.35
CA MET A 405 9.00 7.28 24.67
C MET A 405 9.58 7.34 23.25
N LYS A 406 10.85 6.94 23.08
CA LYS A 406 11.52 6.89 21.77
C LYS A 406 10.83 5.94 20.79
N ARG A 407 10.43 4.73 21.23
CA ARG A 407 9.73 3.77 20.36
C ARG A 407 8.32 4.23 20.04
N MET A 408 7.63 4.83 21.00
CA MET A 408 6.31 5.40 20.81
C MET A 408 6.33 6.56 19.80
N SER A 409 7.33 7.46 19.89
CA SER A 409 7.47 8.57 18.93
C SER A 409 7.67 8.06 17.51
N VAL A 410 8.49 7.02 17.32
CA VAL A 410 8.70 6.39 16.00
C VAL A 410 7.43 5.73 15.50
N TRP A 411 6.70 5.02 16.38
CA TRP A 411 5.42 4.41 16.04
C TRP A 411 4.38 5.46 15.64
N LEU A 412 4.26 6.56 16.40
CA LEU A 412 3.38 7.69 16.08
C LEU A 412 3.75 8.33 14.75
N ALA A 413 5.03 8.52 14.45
CA ALA A 413 5.48 9.03 13.16
C ALA A 413 5.01 8.15 12.00
N GLY A 414 5.14 6.81 12.12
CA GLY A 414 4.64 5.85 11.13
C GLY A 414 3.12 5.93 10.95
N VAL A 415 2.38 6.03 12.06
CA VAL A 415 0.92 6.15 12.08
C VAL A 415 0.44 7.48 11.47
N CYS A 416 1.03 8.60 11.85
CA CYS A 416 0.71 9.92 11.28
C CYS A 416 0.99 9.95 9.77
N SER A 417 2.10 9.34 9.35
CA SER A 417 2.48 9.26 7.94
C SER A 417 1.51 8.39 7.14
N LEU A 418 1.04 7.24 7.70
CA LEU A 418 -0.06 6.47 7.11
C LEU A 418 -1.34 7.31 7.00
N ALA A 419 -1.64 8.11 8.01
CA ALA A 419 -2.80 8.99 8.00
C ALA A 419 -2.72 10.03 6.87
N VAL A 420 -1.54 10.60 6.60
CA VAL A 420 -1.31 11.50 5.46
C VAL A 420 -1.58 10.77 4.13
N GLN A 421 -1.12 9.53 3.99
CA GLN A 421 -1.38 8.73 2.77
C GLN A 421 -2.86 8.37 2.60
N THR A 422 -3.58 8.22 3.69
CA THR A 422 -5.01 7.88 3.66
C THR A 422 -5.89 9.12 3.54
N ALA A 423 -5.30 10.32 3.60
CA ALA A 423 -6.06 11.55 3.70
C ALA A 423 -6.45 12.09 2.33
N VAL A 424 -7.75 12.18 2.12
CA VAL A 424 -8.37 13.14 1.17
C VAL A 424 -7.91 14.59 1.44
N ILE A 425 -7.30 14.84 2.62
CA ILE A 425 -6.81 16.14 3.08
C ILE A 425 -5.87 16.79 2.07
N HIS A 426 -4.97 16.00 1.49
CA HIS A 426 -3.94 16.53 0.59
C HIS A 426 -4.57 17.19 -0.64
N GLY A 427 -5.43 16.48 -1.38
CA GLY A 427 -6.10 17.04 -2.56
C GLY A 427 -7.07 18.17 -2.19
N TRP A 428 -7.80 18.02 -1.07
CA TRP A 428 -8.70 19.06 -0.58
C TRP A 428 -7.93 20.31 -0.13
N LEU A 429 -6.81 20.16 0.57
CA LEU A 429 -5.99 21.29 1.01
C LEU A 429 -5.46 22.07 -0.21
N ILE A 430 -4.94 21.37 -1.22
CA ILE A 430 -4.46 21.99 -2.45
C ILE A 430 -5.61 22.73 -3.15
N GLN A 431 -6.76 22.10 -3.29
CA GLN A 431 -7.91 22.73 -3.95
C GLN A 431 -8.44 23.92 -3.15
N SER A 432 -8.49 23.84 -1.82
CA SER A 432 -8.91 24.94 -0.96
C SER A 432 -7.96 26.13 -1.05
N LEU A 433 -6.66 25.88 -1.09
CA LEU A 433 -5.65 26.93 -1.26
C LEU A 433 -5.72 27.56 -2.66
N ALA A 434 -5.88 26.74 -3.69
CA ALA A 434 -6.02 27.21 -5.05
C ALA A 434 -7.29 28.08 -5.21
N ASN A 435 -8.42 27.65 -4.65
CA ASN A 435 -9.66 28.42 -4.63
C ASN A 435 -9.53 29.70 -3.80
N HIS A 436 -8.86 29.65 -2.65
CA HIS A 436 -8.63 30.85 -1.82
C HIS A 436 -7.85 31.94 -2.56
N TRP A 437 -6.91 31.54 -3.39
CA TRP A 437 -6.09 32.48 -4.17
C TRP A 437 -6.59 32.68 -5.61
N ASN A 438 -7.69 32.06 -5.95
CA ASN A 438 -8.30 32.14 -7.28
C ASN A 438 -7.32 31.78 -8.42
N VAL A 439 -6.51 30.75 -8.20
CA VAL A 439 -5.51 30.23 -9.15
C VAL A 439 -5.72 28.73 -9.38
N LYS A 440 -5.15 28.20 -10.48
CA LYS A 440 -5.10 26.74 -10.65
C LYS A 440 -4.09 26.11 -9.67
N ALA A 441 -4.32 24.88 -9.27
CA ALA A 441 -3.44 24.18 -8.33
C ALA A 441 -1.96 24.19 -8.79
N GLY A 442 -1.71 24.06 -10.11
CA GLY A 442 -0.34 24.14 -10.68
C GLY A 442 0.32 25.50 -10.63
N GLU A 443 -0.45 26.57 -10.35
CA GLU A 443 0.02 27.95 -10.28
C GLU A 443 0.31 28.41 -8.84
N LEU A 444 0.06 27.54 -7.83
CA LEU A 444 0.37 27.82 -6.44
C LEU A 444 1.85 28.14 -6.23
N PRO A 445 2.19 28.97 -5.23
CA PRO A 445 3.58 29.36 -4.95
C PRO A 445 4.51 28.18 -4.79
N TYR A 446 5.77 28.39 -5.15
CA TYR A 446 6.82 27.36 -5.10
C TYR A 446 6.91 26.65 -3.75
N ILE A 447 6.89 27.40 -2.64
CA ILE A 447 6.99 26.81 -1.30
C ILE A 447 5.86 25.83 -1.00
N MET A 448 4.66 26.08 -1.53
CA MET A 448 3.52 25.16 -1.37
C MET A 448 3.66 23.91 -2.23
N LYS A 449 4.23 24.04 -3.43
CA LYS A 449 4.54 22.88 -4.27
C LYS A 449 5.54 21.96 -3.60
N VAL A 450 6.58 22.51 -2.98
CA VAL A 450 7.60 21.74 -2.27
C VAL A 450 7.05 21.10 -0.99
N THR A 451 6.25 21.81 -0.22
CA THR A 451 5.75 21.33 1.08
C THR A 451 4.51 20.46 0.93
N ILE A 452 3.46 21.01 0.32
CA ILE A 452 2.14 20.37 0.29
C ILE A 452 2.07 19.28 -0.78
N PHE A 453 2.53 19.55 -2.01
CA PHE A 453 2.47 18.56 -3.09
C PHE A 453 3.39 17.37 -2.86
N ALA A 454 4.53 17.58 -2.20
CA ALA A 454 5.45 16.50 -1.86
C ALA A 454 5.12 15.79 -0.54
N LEU A 455 4.13 16.25 0.21
CA LEU A 455 3.73 15.67 1.50
C LEU A 455 3.48 14.16 1.45
N PRO A 456 2.77 13.61 0.45
CA PRO A 456 2.60 12.16 0.35
C PRO A 456 3.93 11.40 0.17
N SER A 457 4.88 11.95 -0.60
CA SER A 457 6.21 11.35 -0.80
C SER A 457 7.04 11.38 0.50
N TYR A 458 7.02 12.48 1.23
CA TYR A 458 7.64 12.57 2.55
C TYR A 458 7.02 11.57 3.54
N ALA A 459 5.71 11.37 3.47
CA ALA A 459 5.01 10.41 4.30
C ALA A 459 5.44 8.96 3.96
N ILE A 460 5.64 8.59 2.70
CA ILE A 460 6.19 7.28 2.32
C ILE A 460 7.58 7.08 2.91
N LEU A 461 8.45 8.09 2.81
CA LEU A 461 9.78 8.05 3.41
C LEU A 461 9.69 7.83 4.93
N ALA A 462 8.86 8.62 5.62
CA ALA A 462 8.67 8.53 7.07
C ALA A 462 8.09 7.18 7.51
N ILE A 463 7.12 6.62 6.78
CA ILE A 463 6.60 5.25 7.03
C ILE A 463 7.74 4.24 6.91
N THR A 464 8.51 4.29 5.83
CA THR A 464 9.58 3.33 5.57
C THR A 464 10.64 3.38 6.67
N VAL A 465 11.08 4.58 7.06
CA VAL A 465 12.06 4.78 8.14
C VAL A 465 11.51 4.32 9.49
N SER A 466 10.26 4.66 9.82
CA SER A 466 9.61 4.23 11.06
C SER A 466 9.55 2.71 11.19
N ILE A 467 9.13 2.02 10.12
CA ILE A 467 9.06 0.56 10.09
C ILE A 467 10.45 -0.06 10.21
N LEU A 468 11.44 0.51 9.53
CA LEU A 468 12.83 0.07 9.61
C LEU A 468 13.37 0.15 11.04
N VAL A 469 13.18 1.29 11.71
CA VAL A 469 13.61 1.50 13.12
C VAL A 469 12.91 0.53 14.06
N LEU A 470 11.60 0.32 13.91
CA LEU A 470 10.84 -0.62 14.73
C LEU A 470 11.28 -2.07 14.49
N ALA A 471 11.55 -2.44 13.24
CA ALA A 471 12.03 -3.77 12.86
C ALA A 471 13.43 -4.06 13.44
N ILE A 472 14.38 -3.12 13.35
CA ILE A 472 15.72 -3.23 13.94
C ILE A 472 15.63 -3.33 15.45
N SER A 473 14.81 -2.50 16.11
CA SER A 473 14.60 -2.54 17.56
C SER A 473 14.10 -3.91 18.02
N SER A 474 13.18 -4.51 17.24
CA SER A 474 12.63 -5.84 17.53
C SER A 474 13.66 -6.96 17.37
N LEU A 475 14.59 -6.84 16.41
CA LEU A 475 15.71 -7.79 16.24
C LEU A 475 16.64 -7.75 17.45
N ARG A 476 17.04 -6.56 17.91
CA ARG A 476 17.93 -6.40 19.09
C ARG A 476 17.30 -6.95 20.36
N GLN A 477 16.01 -6.71 20.59
CA GLN A 477 15.32 -7.28 21.77
C GLN A 477 15.32 -8.81 21.77
N LYS A 478 15.13 -9.46 20.62
CA LYS A 478 15.20 -10.92 20.52
C LYS A 478 16.60 -11.47 20.82
N GLN A 479 17.66 -10.72 20.52
CA GLN A 479 19.03 -11.10 20.88
C GLN A 479 19.25 -11.03 22.40
N VAL A 480 18.85 -9.93 23.05
CA VAL A 480 18.97 -9.77 24.51
C VAL A 480 18.29 -10.93 25.24
N LEU A 481 17.07 -11.30 24.81
CA LEU A 481 16.34 -12.44 25.40
C LEU A 481 17.00 -13.80 25.14
N LYS A 482 17.80 -13.95 24.08
CA LYS A 482 18.56 -15.18 23.81
C LYS A 482 19.88 -15.28 24.66
N PHE A 483 20.43 -14.15 25.06
CA PHE A 483 21.68 -14.05 25.83
C PHE A 483 21.46 -13.94 27.34
N GLU A 484 20.22 -13.80 27.84
CA GLU A 484 19.96 -14.03 29.27
C GLU A 484 20.16 -15.51 29.54
N PRO A 485 21.23 -15.88 30.27
CA PRO A 485 21.48 -17.28 30.53
C PRO A 485 20.33 -17.87 31.35
N LEU A 486 19.96 -19.12 31.01
CA LEU A 486 19.00 -19.97 31.72
C LEU A 486 19.34 -20.20 33.21
N ASN A 487 20.36 -19.51 33.77
CA ASN A 487 20.85 -19.65 35.13
C ASN A 487 19.91 -19.10 36.22
N ARG A 488 18.70 -18.58 35.86
CA ARG A 488 17.72 -18.15 36.89
C ARG A 488 16.64 -19.18 37.25
N VAL A 489 16.67 -20.37 36.65
CA VAL A 489 15.64 -21.40 36.94
C VAL A 489 16.13 -22.51 37.86
N SER A 490 17.43 -22.56 38.23
CA SER A 490 17.96 -23.69 39.05
C SER A 490 18.05 -23.46 40.57
N ASN A 491 17.54 -22.35 41.13
CA ASN A 491 17.55 -22.14 42.58
C ASN A 491 16.17 -21.84 43.16
N LYS A 492 15.21 -22.73 42.94
CA LYS A 492 14.03 -22.84 43.80
C LYS A 492 13.71 -24.31 44.05
N ASN A 493 14.66 -24.98 44.70
CA ASN A 493 14.40 -26.11 45.56
C ASN A 493 14.87 -25.71 46.95
N TYR A 494 13.96 -25.19 47.74
CA TYR A 494 13.85 -25.35 49.18
C TYR A 494 12.45 -24.88 49.59
#